data_2c67dbb2f13e551c88f6849267a555f3
#
_entry.id   2c67dbb2f13e551c88f6849267a555f3
#
_cell.length_a   1.000
_cell.length_b   1.000
_cell.length_c   1.000
_cell.angle_alpha   90.00
_cell.angle_beta   90.00
_cell.angle_gamma   90.00
#
_symmetry.space_group_name_H-M   'P 1'
#
loop_
_entity.id
_entity.type
_entity.pdbx_description
1 polymer ?
#
loop_
_entity_poly.entity_id
_entity_poly.type
_entity_poly.pdbx_seq_one_letter_code
_entity_poly.pdbx_strand_id
1 'polypeptide(L)'
;MNERFENDLACYLHYDDAPRRPARARRRKRARKHCARRFFARCCGVLCLCAGVVLLARVWPALVSATPYSGAGTGGASASVSLGGEWDAQTRLAIETLAAAHPEVQPMLDEPSRWPADVAALLARNEEALGFVLAYPSLIDAAPPARVEEAVHGSFPTLLQWDARWGCTPYGGSILAITGCGPTALSVVACGLTGDASLTPAAIAAWAQRQGYAGADGTSWELMRSGCEHFGLYAQELSLTEAAVFGALEAGQPIICSMRPGDFTTAGHFIVLTGTQDGLLCVVDPNSPARSASLWEYSRLASMVGRKALP
;
A
#
# COMPACT_ATOMS: atom_id res chain seq x y z
N MET A 1 4.77 11.56 -34.63
CA MET A 1 4.38 12.43 -33.51
C MET A 1 3.80 11.48 -32.48
N ASN A 2 4.65 11.04 -31.56
CA ASN A 2 4.28 10.05 -30.53
C ASN A 2 3.75 10.82 -29.32
N GLU A 3 2.44 10.96 -29.20
CA GLU A 3 1.83 11.20 -27.90
C GLU A 3 1.93 9.89 -27.11
N ARG A 4 2.93 9.79 -26.25
CA ARG A 4 3.02 8.75 -25.25
C ARG A 4 1.81 8.89 -24.34
N PHE A 5 1.04 7.81 -24.24
CA PHE A 5 -0.05 7.64 -23.30
C PHE A 5 0.52 7.72 -21.86
N GLU A 6 0.57 8.92 -21.31
CA GLU A 6 1.10 9.20 -19.97
C GLU A 6 0.09 8.96 -18.84
N ASN A 7 -1.07 8.32 -19.11
CA ASN A 7 -2.23 8.43 -18.24
C ASN A 7 -2.89 7.13 -17.77
N ASP A 8 -2.37 5.97 -18.08
CA ASP A 8 -3.03 4.73 -17.67
C ASP A 8 -2.52 4.29 -16.29
N LEU A 9 -3.24 4.70 -15.23
CA LEU A 9 -2.95 4.34 -13.85
C LEU A 9 -3.83 3.19 -13.40
N ALA A 10 -3.86 2.16 -14.23
CA ALA A 10 -4.37 0.85 -13.88
C ALA A 10 -3.26 -0.18 -14.11
N CYS A 11 -3.10 -1.11 -13.19
CA CYS A 11 -2.25 -2.27 -13.38
C CYS A 11 -2.99 -3.52 -12.93
N TYR A 12 -2.90 -4.58 -13.70
CA TYR A 12 -3.30 -5.88 -13.22
C TYR A 12 -2.14 -6.55 -12.48
N LEU A 13 -2.47 -7.34 -11.46
CA LEU A 13 -1.49 -8.08 -10.70
C LEU A 13 -1.70 -9.57 -10.91
N HIS A 14 -0.60 -10.32 -10.92
CA HIS A 14 -0.63 -11.76 -10.98
C HIS A 14 0.38 -12.35 -10.00
N TYR A 15 0.13 -13.59 -9.64
CA TYR A 15 0.99 -14.41 -8.81
C TYR A 15 1.47 -15.59 -9.64
N ASP A 16 2.79 -15.86 -9.63
CA ASP A 16 3.36 -16.99 -10.34
C ASP A 16 3.39 -18.20 -9.40
N ASP A 17 2.41 -19.08 -9.56
CA ASP A 17 2.24 -20.31 -8.79
C ASP A 17 3.31 -21.37 -9.11
N ALA A 18 4.20 -21.09 -10.08
CA ALA A 18 5.32 -21.98 -10.35
C ALA A 18 6.18 -22.12 -9.09
N PRO A 19 6.45 -23.36 -8.61
CA PRO A 19 7.22 -23.57 -7.39
C PRO A 19 8.55 -22.84 -7.52
N ARG A 20 8.77 -21.83 -6.68
CA ARG A 20 9.99 -21.02 -6.63
C ARG A 20 11.16 -21.99 -6.51
N ARG A 21 11.84 -22.32 -7.61
CA ARG A 21 13.09 -23.04 -7.55
C ARG A 21 14.02 -22.25 -6.62
N PRO A 22 14.50 -22.85 -5.53
CA PRO A 22 15.25 -22.12 -4.52
C PRO A 22 16.38 -21.34 -5.20
N ALA A 23 16.58 -20.10 -4.84
CA ALA A 23 17.55 -19.16 -5.45
C ALA A 23 18.97 -19.75 -5.59
N ARG A 24 19.30 -20.83 -4.85
CA ARG A 24 20.52 -21.63 -4.97
C ARG A 24 20.73 -22.27 -6.34
N ALA A 25 19.66 -22.61 -7.09
CA ALA A 25 19.80 -23.26 -8.40
C ALA A 25 20.19 -22.27 -9.53
N ARG A 26 19.73 -21.00 -9.45
CA ARG A 26 20.15 -19.97 -10.42
C ARG A 26 21.59 -19.49 -10.18
N ARG A 27 22.06 -19.49 -8.94
CA ARG A 27 23.44 -19.13 -8.61
C ARG A 27 24.44 -20.20 -9.07
N ARG A 28 24.08 -21.49 -9.02
CA ARG A 28 24.96 -22.57 -9.48
C ARG A 28 25.15 -22.62 -11.00
N LYS A 29 24.12 -22.28 -11.81
CA LYS A 29 24.27 -22.25 -13.29
C LYS A 29 25.09 -21.04 -13.78
N ARG A 30 25.00 -19.88 -13.11
CA ARG A 30 25.90 -18.72 -13.38
C ARG A 30 27.30 -18.96 -12.86
N ALA A 31 27.50 -19.62 -11.71
CA ALA A 31 28.81 -19.92 -11.16
C ALA A 31 29.60 -20.92 -12.03
N ARG A 32 28.95 -21.90 -12.67
CA ARG A 32 29.66 -22.84 -13.56
C ARG A 32 30.17 -22.20 -14.86
N LYS A 33 29.50 -21.18 -15.40
CA LYS A 33 30.00 -20.44 -16.59
C LYS A 33 31.11 -19.42 -16.25
N HIS A 34 31.21 -18.96 -14.99
CA HIS A 34 32.27 -18.03 -14.55
C HIS A 34 33.50 -18.74 -13.99
N CYS A 35 33.40 -20.03 -13.55
CA CYS A 35 34.53 -20.74 -12.99
C CYS A 35 35.60 -21.10 -14.05
N ALA A 36 35.18 -21.39 -15.30
CA ALA A 36 36.12 -21.66 -16.38
C ALA A 36 36.92 -20.44 -16.85
N ARG A 37 36.38 -19.21 -16.66
CA ARG A 37 37.10 -17.95 -17.00
C ARG A 37 37.98 -17.43 -15.87
N ARG A 38 37.78 -17.87 -14.65
CA ARG A 38 38.55 -17.41 -13.48
C ARG A 38 39.84 -18.19 -13.24
N PHE A 39 40.02 -19.37 -13.84
CA PHE A 39 41.23 -20.15 -13.70
C PHE A 39 42.39 -19.54 -14.50
N PHE A 40 42.14 -18.87 -15.62
CA PHE A 40 43.18 -18.20 -16.42
C PHE A 40 43.56 -16.80 -15.89
N ALA A 41 42.71 -16.14 -15.13
CA ALA A 41 42.97 -14.80 -14.59
C ALA A 41 43.73 -14.82 -13.24
N ARG A 42 43.82 -15.98 -12.59
CA ARG A 42 44.50 -16.10 -11.27
C ARG A 42 46.02 -16.21 -11.35
N CYS A 43 46.57 -16.61 -12.48
CA CYS A 43 48.02 -16.70 -12.62
C CYS A 43 48.71 -15.34 -12.89
N CYS A 44 48.01 -14.32 -13.38
CA CYS A 44 48.57 -12.98 -13.57
C CYS A 44 48.32 -12.02 -12.39
N GLY A 45 47.41 -12.34 -11.46
CA GLY A 45 47.05 -11.44 -10.36
C GLY A 45 47.96 -11.50 -9.13
N VAL A 46 48.75 -12.58 -8.96
CA VAL A 46 49.56 -12.76 -7.75
C VAL A 46 50.83 -11.88 -7.75
N LEU A 47 51.34 -11.48 -8.90
CA LEU A 47 52.51 -10.60 -9.03
C LEU A 47 52.23 -9.12 -8.80
N CYS A 48 50.96 -8.67 -8.91
CA CYS A 48 50.61 -7.27 -8.66
C CYS A 48 50.17 -7.00 -7.19
N LEU A 49 49.81 -8.02 -6.43
CA LEU A 49 49.34 -7.85 -5.04
C LEU A 49 50.50 -7.62 -4.04
N CYS A 50 51.70 -8.07 -4.34
CA CYS A 50 52.86 -7.86 -3.42
C CYS A 50 53.39 -6.42 -3.45
N ALA A 51 53.17 -5.66 -4.55
CA ALA A 51 53.58 -4.24 -4.65
C ALA A 51 52.56 -3.29 -3.99
N GLY A 52 51.26 -3.65 -3.94
CA GLY A 52 50.21 -2.82 -3.37
C GLY A 52 50.15 -2.80 -1.84
N VAL A 53 50.54 -3.91 -1.18
CA VAL A 53 50.47 -4.04 0.28
C VAL A 53 51.51 -3.16 1.00
N VAL A 54 52.66 -2.89 0.38
CA VAL A 54 53.70 -2.04 0.99
C VAL A 54 53.34 -0.54 0.92
N LEU A 55 52.52 -0.11 -0.06
CA LEU A 55 52.07 1.28 -0.16
C LEU A 55 50.90 1.60 0.77
N LEU A 56 50.01 0.64 1.04
CA LEU A 56 48.85 0.82 1.94
C LEU A 56 49.24 0.89 3.42
N ALA A 57 50.33 0.26 3.82
CA ALA A 57 50.80 0.28 5.23
C ALA A 57 51.37 1.66 5.67
N ARG A 58 51.66 2.56 4.75
CA ARG A 58 52.18 3.90 5.07
C ARG A 58 51.12 5.02 5.10
N VAL A 59 49.92 4.76 4.61
CA VAL A 59 48.84 5.78 4.52
C VAL A 59 47.70 5.50 5.51
N TRP A 60 47.66 4.31 6.10
CA TRP A 60 46.59 3.90 7.02
C TRP A 60 46.44 4.68 8.33
N PRO A 61 47.49 5.25 8.98
CA PRO A 61 47.39 5.97 10.23
C PRO A 61 46.71 7.36 10.11
N ALA A 62 46.59 7.91 8.92
CA ALA A 62 46.07 9.26 8.73
C ALA A 62 44.54 9.36 8.44
N LEU A 63 43.87 8.22 8.30
CA LEU A 63 42.44 8.15 7.93
C LEU A 63 41.52 7.62 9.02
N VAL A 64 42.07 7.29 10.21
CA VAL A 64 41.27 6.75 11.36
C VAL A 64 41.12 7.81 12.44
N SER A 65 40.84 9.04 12.10
CA SER A 65 40.39 10.07 13.04
C SER A 65 39.06 10.64 12.59
N ALA A 66 38.05 9.79 12.49
CA ALA A 66 36.66 10.18 12.35
C ALA A 66 35.89 9.60 13.55
N THR A 67 35.33 10.49 14.30
CA THR A 67 34.45 10.43 15.46
C THR A 67 33.64 9.14 15.65
N PRO A 68 33.51 8.65 16.90
CA PRO A 68 32.68 7.48 17.18
C PRO A 68 31.18 7.86 16.99
N TYR A 69 30.55 7.19 16.04
CA TYR A 69 29.09 7.12 15.98
C TYR A 69 28.61 6.25 17.15
N SER A 70 28.11 6.89 18.17
CA SER A 70 27.45 6.25 19.30
C SER A 70 26.05 5.83 18.86
N GLY A 71 25.91 4.63 18.40
CA GLY A 71 24.63 4.02 18.05
C GLY A 71 24.27 2.92 19.01
N ALA A 72 23.77 3.26 20.19
CA ALA A 72 23.03 2.34 21.05
C ALA A 72 21.62 2.92 21.20
N GLY A 73 20.65 2.23 20.60
CA GLY A 73 19.24 2.65 20.67
C GLY A 73 18.35 1.51 20.16
N THR A 74 18.37 0.37 20.88
CA THR A 74 17.26 -0.58 20.86
C THR A 74 16.09 0.06 21.58
N GLY A 75 15.17 0.64 20.82
CA GLY A 75 13.92 1.17 21.31
C GLY A 75 13.04 1.37 20.10
N GLY A 76 12.12 0.44 19.85
CA GLY A 76 11.02 0.67 18.94
C GLY A 76 10.21 1.85 19.45
N ALA A 77 10.60 3.07 19.07
CA ALA A 77 9.76 4.23 19.22
C ALA A 77 8.57 4.02 18.29
N SER A 78 7.44 3.64 18.86
CA SER A 78 6.14 3.86 18.26
C SER A 78 6.10 5.35 17.95
N ALA A 79 6.23 5.71 16.68
CA ALA A 79 6.04 7.08 16.25
C ALA A 79 4.58 7.40 16.53
N SER A 80 4.32 8.11 17.61
CA SER A 80 3.00 8.63 17.92
C SER A 80 2.65 9.61 16.81
N VAL A 81 1.76 9.19 15.92
CA VAL A 81 1.18 10.07 14.92
C VAL A 81 0.37 11.12 15.70
N SER A 82 0.79 12.36 15.63
CA SER A 82 0.05 13.46 16.20
C SER A 82 -1.13 13.77 15.28
N LEU A 83 -2.19 13.02 15.41
CA LEU A 83 -3.51 13.39 14.87
C LEU A 83 -4.00 14.54 15.76
N GLY A 84 -3.76 15.76 15.38
CA GLY A 84 -4.08 16.93 16.23
C GLY A 84 -4.84 17.97 15.45
N GLY A 85 -5.52 18.83 16.19
CA GLY A 85 -6.23 19.98 15.68
C GLY A 85 -7.66 20.07 16.21
N GLU A 86 -8.17 21.29 16.28
CA GLU A 86 -9.60 21.52 16.50
C GLU A 86 -10.37 21.16 15.22
N TRP A 87 -11.58 20.69 15.36
CA TRP A 87 -12.47 20.45 14.23
C TRP A 87 -12.77 21.76 13.53
N ASP A 88 -12.65 21.78 12.21
CA ASP A 88 -13.10 22.92 11.43
C ASP A 88 -14.64 23.07 11.50
N ALA A 89 -15.13 24.24 11.12
CA ALA A 89 -16.55 24.57 11.22
C ALA A 89 -17.43 23.63 10.37
N GLN A 90 -16.94 23.16 9.21
CA GLN A 90 -17.66 22.26 8.33
C GLN A 90 -17.77 20.87 8.93
N THR A 91 -16.67 20.34 9.46
CA THR A 91 -16.64 19.05 10.18
C THR A 91 -17.58 19.09 11.38
N ARG A 92 -17.52 20.15 12.19
CA ARG A 92 -18.40 20.32 13.35
C ARG A 92 -19.88 20.30 12.95
N LEU A 93 -20.27 21.09 11.95
CA LEU A 93 -21.65 21.15 11.46
C LEU A 93 -22.13 19.80 10.91
N ALA A 94 -21.27 19.06 10.21
CA ALA A 94 -21.60 17.72 9.72
C ALA A 94 -21.85 16.75 10.88
N ILE A 95 -20.99 16.76 11.92
CA ILE A 95 -21.18 15.90 13.10
C ILE A 95 -22.42 16.29 13.89
N GLU A 96 -22.74 17.57 14.05
CA GLU A 96 -23.99 18.07 14.66
C GLU A 96 -25.22 17.57 13.87
N THR A 97 -25.15 17.60 12.56
CA THR A 97 -26.21 17.11 11.68
C THR A 97 -26.42 15.60 11.82
N LEU A 98 -25.29 14.84 11.87
CA LEU A 98 -25.33 13.40 12.07
C LEU A 98 -25.88 13.03 13.45
N ALA A 99 -25.53 13.78 14.51
CA ALA A 99 -26.02 13.51 15.88
C ALA A 99 -27.55 13.63 15.98
N ALA A 100 -28.20 14.41 15.12
CA ALA A 100 -29.66 14.48 15.08
C ALA A 100 -30.31 13.18 14.55
N ALA A 101 -29.65 12.47 13.65
CA ALA A 101 -30.10 11.20 13.09
C ALA A 101 -29.53 10.00 13.86
N HIS A 102 -28.35 10.14 14.44
CA HIS A 102 -27.55 9.12 15.13
C HIS A 102 -27.21 9.61 16.54
N PRO A 103 -28.08 9.43 17.55
CA PRO A 103 -27.84 9.89 18.94
C PRO A 103 -26.52 9.36 19.55
N GLU A 104 -26.02 8.22 19.06
CA GLU A 104 -24.73 7.64 19.47
C GLU A 104 -23.52 8.51 19.09
N VAL A 105 -23.69 9.52 18.23
CA VAL A 105 -22.64 10.51 17.85
C VAL A 105 -22.51 11.61 18.91
N GLN A 106 -23.52 11.82 19.79
CA GLN A 106 -23.50 12.89 20.78
C GLN A 106 -22.22 12.96 21.64
N PRO A 107 -21.63 11.83 22.10
CA PRO A 107 -20.36 11.86 22.84
C PRO A 107 -19.21 12.56 22.10
N MET A 108 -19.19 12.58 20.76
CA MET A 108 -18.18 13.29 19.99
C MET A 108 -18.30 14.80 20.13
N LEU A 109 -19.53 15.33 20.28
CA LEU A 109 -19.80 16.75 20.51
C LEU A 109 -19.52 17.14 21.97
N ASP A 110 -19.80 16.24 22.91
CA ASP A 110 -19.60 16.49 24.35
C ASP A 110 -18.10 16.47 24.72
N GLU A 111 -17.30 15.58 24.13
CA GLU A 111 -15.88 15.40 24.41
C GLU A 111 -15.04 15.38 23.11
N PRO A 112 -15.04 16.44 22.29
CA PRO A 112 -14.42 16.43 20.95
C PRO A 112 -12.91 16.13 20.96
N SER A 113 -12.23 16.39 22.06
CA SER A 113 -10.80 16.10 22.20
C SER A 113 -10.44 14.61 22.12
N ARG A 114 -11.41 13.71 22.29
CA ARG A 114 -11.19 12.27 22.14
C ARG A 114 -11.14 11.81 20.69
N TRP A 115 -11.61 12.63 19.76
CA TRP A 115 -11.60 12.36 18.32
C TRP A 115 -10.78 13.43 17.60
N PRO A 116 -9.56 13.12 17.16
CA PRO A 116 -8.75 14.05 16.36
C PRO A 116 -9.49 14.57 15.14
N ALA A 117 -9.14 15.76 14.67
CA ALA A 117 -9.82 16.42 13.56
C ALA A 117 -9.94 15.54 12.31
N ASP A 118 -8.89 14.80 11.95
CA ASP A 118 -8.89 13.91 10.79
C ASP A 118 -9.89 12.75 10.94
N VAL A 119 -10.06 12.22 12.16
CA VAL A 119 -11.00 11.13 12.46
C VAL A 119 -12.45 11.65 12.42
N ALA A 120 -12.71 12.84 12.98
CA ALA A 120 -14.03 13.48 12.88
C ALA A 120 -14.35 13.81 11.41
N ALA A 121 -13.38 14.32 10.66
CA ALA A 121 -13.54 14.61 9.24
C ALA A 121 -13.74 13.36 8.38
N LEU A 122 -13.24 12.19 8.79
CA LEU A 122 -13.56 10.92 8.14
C LEU A 122 -15.05 10.66 8.21
N LEU A 123 -15.67 10.74 9.41
CA LEU A 123 -17.11 10.54 9.57
C LEU A 123 -17.93 11.61 8.83
N ALA A 124 -17.50 12.88 8.90
CA ALA A 124 -18.17 13.97 8.20
C ALA A 124 -18.26 13.78 6.67
N ARG A 125 -17.31 13.02 6.09
CA ARG A 125 -17.26 12.71 4.65
C ARG A 125 -17.77 11.33 4.28
N ASN A 126 -17.79 10.41 5.24
CA ASN A 126 -18.15 9.01 5.00
C ASN A 126 -18.88 8.43 6.21
N GLU A 127 -20.20 8.47 6.15
CA GLU A 127 -21.08 7.96 7.20
C GLU A 127 -20.94 6.43 7.40
N GLU A 128 -20.51 5.69 6.37
CA GLU A 128 -20.24 4.26 6.47
C GLU A 128 -19.15 3.95 7.51
N ALA A 129 -18.27 4.91 7.83
CA ALA A 129 -17.24 4.77 8.86
C ALA A 129 -17.72 5.02 10.29
N LEU A 130 -19.04 5.25 10.52
CA LEU A 130 -19.60 5.59 11.82
C LEU A 130 -19.14 4.64 12.94
N GLY A 131 -19.26 3.34 12.72
CA GLY A 131 -18.88 2.35 13.73
C GLY A 131 -17.39 2.41 14.11
N PHE A 132 -16.51 2.59 13.14
CA PHE A 132 -15.07 2.78 13.39
C PHE A 132 -14.80 4.07 14.18
N VAL A 133 -15.39 5.20 13.73
CA VAL A 133 -15.12 6.49 14.34
C VAL A 133 -15.60 6.53 15.78
N LEU A 134 -16.78 5.99 16.09
CA LEU A 134 -17.27 5.91 17.47
C LEU A 134 -16.38 5.03 18.35
N ALA A 135 -15.87 3.93 17.81
CA ALA A 135 -14.98 3.02 18.52
C ALA A 135 -13.54 3.53 18.65
N TYR A 136 -13.13 4.54 17.86
CA TYR A 136 -11.75 5.03 17.75
C TYR A 136 -11.04 5.21 19.11
N PRO A 137 -11.65 5.86 20.14
CA PRO A 137 -10.97 6.06 21.42
C PRO A 137 -10.58 4.78 22.15
N SER A 138 -11.23 3.65 21.82
CA SER A 138 -10.92 2.32 22.38
C SER A 138 -9.97 1.50 21.51
N LEU A 139 -9.77 1.90 20.25
CA LEU A 139 -8.98 1.16 19.27
C LEU A 139 -7.55 1.70 19.10
N ILE A 140 -7.29 2.93 19.55
CA ILE A 140 -6.03 3.65 19.25
C ILE A 140 -4.79 2.89 19.72
N ASP A 141 -4.86 2.17 20.83
CA ASP A 141 -3.73 1.39 21.38
C ASP A 141 -3.82 -0.10 21.05
N ALA A 142 -4.83 -0.51 20.27
CA ALA A 142 -5.01 -1.90 19.90
C ALA A 142 -3.96 -2.33 18.85
N ALA A 143 -3.28 -3.45 19.13
CA ALA A 143 -2.40 -4.04 18.14
C ALA A 143 -3.23 -4.66 16.99
N PRO A 144 -2.88 -4.40 15.71
CA PRO A 144 -3.59 -5.00 14.61
C PRO A 144 -3.36 -6.54 14.59
N PRO A 145 -4.35 -7.32 14.14
CA PRO A 145 -4.20 -8.76 14.02
C PRO A 145 -3.12 -9.11 12.98
N ALA A 146 -2.47 -10.24 13.21
CA ALA A 146 -1.43 -10.74 12.31
C ALA A 146 -2.00 -11.40 11.04
N ARG A 147 -3.32 -11.58 10.94
CA ARG A 147 -3.98 -12.32 9.86
C ARG A 147 -5.30 -11.68 9.44
N VAL A 148 -5.62 -11.84 8.16
CA VAL A 148 -6.94 -11.59 7.56
C VAL A 148 -7.65 -12.94 7.46
N GLU A 149 -8.69 -13.14 8.24
CA GLU A 149 -9.40 -14.42 8.29
C GLU A 149 -10.14 -14.74 6.97
N GLU A 150 -10.46 -13.70 6.20
CA GLU A 150 -11.15 -13.80 4.91
C GLU A 150 -10.22 -14.14 3.75
N ALA A 151 -8.90 -14.29 3.99
CA ALA A 151 -7.93 -14.60 2.94
C ALA A 151 -8.10 -16.02 2.41
N VAL A 152 -8.58 -16.13 1.18
CA VAL A 152 -8.79 -17.40 0.46
C VAL A 152 -8.28 -17.23 -0.96
N HIS A 153 -7.42 -18.15 -1.42
CA HIS A 153 -6.93 -18.14 -2.78
C HIS A 153 -8.09 -18.23 -3.80
N GLY A 154 -8.08 -17.35 -4.78
CA GLY A 154 -9.13 -17.24 -5.80
C GLY A 154 -10.35 -16.40 -5.37
N SER A 155 -10.36 -15.85 -4.14
CA SER A 155 -11.44 -15.00 -3.65
C SER A 155 -10.87 -13.68 -3.10
N PHE A 156 -11.35 -12.56 -3.62
CA PHE A 156 -10.88 -11.24 -3.21
C PHE A 156 -11.75 -10.70 -2.06
N PRO A 157 -11.20 -10.60 -0.82
CA PRO A 157 -11.99 -10.17 0.32
C PRO A 157 -12.32 -8.67 0.24
N THR A 158 -13.48 -8.27 0.74
CA THR A 158 -13.81 -6.86 0.92
C THR A 158 -13.15 -6.34 2.20
N LEU A 159 -11.96 -5.76 2.08
CA LEU A 159 -11.24 -5.17 3.19
C LEU A 159 -11.41 -3.64 3.17
N LEU A 160 -11.72 -3.08 4.34
CA LEU A 160 -11.90 -1.64 4.50
C LEU A 160 -10.68 -1.02 5.17
N GLN A 161 -10.24 0.15 4.71
CA GLN A 161 -9.11 0.86 5.31
C GLN A 161 -9.39 1.30 6.75
N TRP A 162 -10.67 1.56 7.07
CA TRP A 162 -11.16 1.95 8.39
C TRP A 162 -11.76 0.77 9.19
N ASP A 163 -11.42 -0.46 8.87
CA ASP A 163 -11.79 -1.61 9.71
C ASP A 163 -11.17 -1.48 11.11
N ALA A 164 -11.98 -1.74 12.15
CA ALA A 164 -11.56 -1.64 13.56
C ALA A 164 -10.30 -2.46 13.88
N ARG A 165 -10.04 -3.52 13.10
CA ARG A 165 -8.89 -4.41 13.28
C ARG A 165 -7.55 -3.73 12.99
N TRP A 166 -7.50 -2.76 12.08
CA TRP A 166 -6.24 -2.12 11.65
C TRP A 166 -6.33 -0.62 11.34
N GLY A 167 -7.52 -0.04 11.35
CA GLY A 167 -7.74 1.36 10.96
C GLY A 167 -6.89 2.37 11.73
N CYS A 168 -6.54 2.08 12.98
CA CYS A 168 -5.69 2.93 13.82
C CYS A 168 -4.17 2.73 13.57
N THR A 169 -3.75 1.82 12.67
CA THR A 169 -2.34 1.64 12.34
C THR A 169 -1.75 2.92 11.74
N PRO A 170 -0.61 3.44 12.25
CA PRO A 170 0.06 4.61 11.70
C PRO A 170 0.46 4.42 10.24
N TYR A 171 0.11 5.37 9.37
CA TYR A 171 0.46 5.35 7.96
C TYR A 171 0.40 6.74 7.31
N GLY A 172 1.45 7.11 6.54
CA GLY A 172 1.48 8.34 5.73
C GLY A 172 1.35 9.64 6.53
N GLY A 173 1.84 9.68 7.77
CA GLY A 173 1.67 10.82 8.67
C GLY A 173 0.30 10.89 9.36
N SER A 174 -0.57 9.92 9.11
CA SER A 174 -1.90 9.76 9.70
C SER A 174 -2.12 8.29 10.09
N ILE A 175 -3.32 7.74 9.92
CA ILE A 175 -3.67 6.35 10.18
C ILE A 175 -4.25 5.68 8.93
N LEU A 176 -4.23 4.35 8.88
CA LEU A 176 -4.77 3.56 7.76
C LEU A 176 -6.21 3.95 7.42
N ALA A 177 -7.06 4.21 8.41
CA ALA A 177 -8.44 4.61 8.18
C ALA A 177 -8.58 5.84 7.27
N ILE A 178 -7.57 6.70 7.21
CA ILE A 178 -7.60 7.97 6.49
C ILE A 178 -6.79 7.90 5.18
N THR A 179 -5.56 7.36 5.25
CA THR A 179 -4.61 7.40 4.13
C THR A 179 -4.31 6.02 3.54
N GLY A 180 -4.94 4.96 4.04
CA GLY A 180 -4.56 3.57 3.81
C GLY A 180 -5.21 2.87 2.63
N CYS A 181 -5.87 3.57 1.70
CA CYS A 181 -6.51 2.92 0.55
C CYS A 181 -5.53 2.06 -0.28
N GLY A 182 -4.29 2.54 -0.48
CA GLY A 182 -3.28 1.81 -1.23
C GLY A 182 -2.87 0.48 -0.60
N PRO A 183 -2.34 0.45 0.64
CA PRO A 183 -2.01 -0.81 1.31
C PRO A 183 -3.20 -1.76 1.44
N THR A 184 -4.41 -1.23 1.64
CA THR A 184 -5.63 -2.04 1.74
C THR A 184 -5.99 -2.66 0.38
N ALA A 185 -5.94 -1.90 -0.71
CA ALA A 185 -6.14 -2.41 -2.06
C ALA A 185 -5.12 -3.50 -2.42
N LEU A 186 -3.84 -3.29 -2.07
CA LEU A 186 -2.81 -4.31 -2.31
C LEU A 186 -3.04 -5.56 -1.44
N SER A 187 -3.52 -5.41 -0.20
CA SER A 187 -3.89 -6.54 0.67
C SER A 187 -5.03 -7.37 0.08
N VAL A 188 -6.08 -6.72 -0.44
CA VAL A 188 -7.19 -7.40 -1.14
C VAL A 188 -6.64 -8.30 -2.25
N VAL A 189 -5.79 -7.75 -3.11
CA VAL A 189 -5.19 -8.48 -4.23
C VAL A 189 -4.26 -9.59 -3.75
N ALA A 190 -3.41 -9.29 -2.77
CA ALA A 190 -2.45 -10.24 -2.23
C ALA A 190 -3.15 -11.45 -1.58
N CYS A 191 -4.13 -11.21 -0.74
CA CYS A 191 -4.94 -12.27 -0.12
C CYS A 191 -5.66 -13.12 -1.18
N GLY A 192 -6.26 -12.48 -2.19
CA GLY A 192 -7.00 -13.19 -3.23
C GLY A 192 -6.09 -14.02 -4.16
N LEU A 193 -4.93 -13.52 -4.54
CA LEU A 193 -4.02 -14.23 -5.43
C LEU A 193 -3.18 -15.30 -4.73
N THR A 194 -2.85 -15.13 -3.44
CA THR A 194 -1.93 -16.02 -2.74
C THR A 194 -2.61 -16.89 -1.68
N GLY A 195 -3.75 -16.48 -1.13
CA GLY A 195 -4.35 -17.06 0.06
C GLY A 195 -3.54 -16.81 1.34
N ASP A 196 -2.49 -15.99 1.28
CA ASP A 196 -1.67 -15.68 2.45
C ASP A 196 -2.35 -14.65 3.37
N ALA A 197 -2.93 -15.15 4.44
CA ALA A 197 -3.62 -14.35 5.43
C ALA A 197 -2.70 -13.38 6.21
N SER A 198 -1.39 -13.55 6.15
CA SER A 198 -0.43 -12.64 6.82
C SER A 198 -0.25 -11.31 6.10
N LEU A 199 -0.71 -11.20 4.84
CA LEU A 199 -0.64 -9.99 4.03
C LEU A 199 -1.76 -9.00 4.39
N THR A 200 -1.85 -8.64 5.68
CA THR A 200 -2.86 -7.72 6.20
C THR A 200 -2.62 -6.28 5.72
N PRO A 201 -3.66 -5.42 5.68
CA PRO A 201 -3.48 -3.99 5.39
C PRO A 201 -2.43 -3.33 6.30
N ALA A 202 -2.40 -3.68 7.58
CA ALA A 202 -1.41 -3.17 8.54
C ALA A 202 0.02 -3.64 8.23
N ALA A 203 0.21 -4.92 7.87
CA ALA A 203 1.52 -5.45 7.53
C ALA A 203 2.09 -4.80 6.26
N ILE A 204 1.26 -4.66 5.22
CA ILE A 204 1.64 -3.98 3.97
C ILE A 204 1.93 -2.50 4.24
N ALA A 205 1.09 -1.81 5.00
CA ALA A 205 1.29 -0.41 5.36
C ALA A 205 2.60 -0.19 6.11
N ALA A 206 2.87 -1.01 7.14
CA ALA A 206 4.10 -0.91 7.91
C ALA A 206 5.36 -1.13 7.05
N TRP A 207 5.30 -2.04 6.08
CA TRP A 207 6.39 -2.26 5.14
C TRP A 207 6.51 -1.07 4.16
N ALA A 208 5.40 -0.65 3.54
CA ALA A 208 5.38 0.45 2.58
C ALA A 208 5.90 1.75 3.20
N GLN A 209 5.54 2.04 4.44
CA GLN A 209 6.04 3.20 5.19
C GLN A 209 7.57 3.15 5.34
N ARG A 210 8.13 2.00 5.75
CA ARG A 210 9.59 1.84 5.89
C ARG A 210 10.35 1.97 4.57
N GLN A 211 9.71 1.67 3.44
CA GLN A 211 10.30 1.78 2.11
C GLN A 211 10.08 3.16 1.45
N GLY A 212 9.37 4.08 2.11
CA GLY A 212 9.11 5.42 1.57
C GLY A 212 7.99 5.48 0.53
N TYR A 213 7.12 4.46 0.46
CA TYR A 213 5.94 4.50 -0.42
C TYR A 213 4.75 5.25 0.18
N ALA A 214 4.83 5.64 1.45
CA ALA A 214 3.83 6.44 2.15
C ALA A 214 4.27 7.90 2.25
N GLY A 215 3.36 8.83 2.01
CA GLY A 215 3.58 10.27 2.12
C GLY A 215 2.33 11.01 2.55
N ALA A 216 2.44 12.33 2.70
CA ALA A 216 1.31 13.19 3.08
C ALA A 216 0.14 13.12 2.09
N ASP A 217 0.43 12.85 0.80
CA ASP A 217 -0.57 12.71 -0.25
C ASP A 217 -1.12 11.27 -0.37
N GLY A 218 -0.80 10.40 0.59
CA GLY A 218 -1.21 8.99 0.61
C GLY A 218 -0.12 8.04 0.09
N THR A 219 -0.52 7.01 -0.68
CA THR A 219 0.35 5.96 -1.17
C THR A 219 0.92 6.28 -2.55
N SER A 220 2.24 6.14 -2.71
CA SER A 220 2.87 6.21 -4.03
C SER A 220 2.41 5.09 -4.95
N TRP A 221 2.18 5.41 -6.23
CA TRP A 221 1.88 4.41 -7.25
C TRP A 221 2.96 3.33 -7.40
N GLU A 222 4.21 3.66 -7.07
CA GLU A 222 5.32 2.70 -7.10
C GLU A 222 5.13 1.51 -6.15
N LEU A 223 4.30 1.63 -5.11
CA LEU A 223 3.92 0.47 -4.30
C LEU A 223 3.22 -0.59 -5.15
N MET A 224 2.37 -0.18 -6.11
CA MET A 224 1.63 -1.08 -6.99
C MET A 224 2.50 -1.62 -8.12
N ARG A 225 3.47 -0.83 -8.61
CA ARG A 225 4.34 -1.22 -9.73
C ARG A 225 5.47 -2.14 -9.30
N SER A 226 6.33 -1.68 -8.40
CA SER A 226 7.55 -2.39 -8.00
C SER A 226 7.53 -2.86 -6.55
N GLY A 227 6.80 -2.17 -5.67
CA GLY A 227 6.70 -2.57 -4.27
C GLY A 227 5.95 -3.88 -4.06
N CYS A 228 4.99 -4.21 -4.92
CA CYS A 228 4.22 -5.45 -4.85
C CYS A 228 5.09 -6.71 -5.00
N GLU A 229 6.24 -6.63 -5.67
CA GLU A 229 7.18 -7.75 -5.82
C GLU A 229 7.69 -8.29 -4.47
N HIS A 230 7.77 -7.43 -3.45
CA HIS A 230 8.12 -7.86 -2.10
C HIS A 230 7.16 -8.92 -1.55
N PHE A 231 5.90 -8.82 -1.91
CA PHE A 231 4.83 -9.73 -1.50
C PHE A 231 4.64 -10.91 -2.48
N GLY A 232 5.54 -11.04 -3.46
CA GLY A 232 5.50 -12.10 -4.47
C GLY A 232 4.52 -11.85 -5.61
N LEU A 233 4.00 -10.64 -5.72
CA LEU A 233 3.11 -10.22 -6.80
C LEU A 233 3.91 -9.52 -7.90
N TYR A 234 3.37 -9.58 -9.12
CA TYR A 234 3.94 -8.90 -10.27
C TYR A 234 2.87 -8.02 -10.89
N ALA A 235 3.19 -6.75 -11.06
CA ALA A 235 2.30 -5.77 -11.67
C ALA A 235 2.67 -5.52 -13.13
N GLN A 236 1.66 -5.39 -13.96
CA GLN A 236 1.80 -4.95 -15.34
C GLN A 236 0.81 -3.84 -15.62
N GLU A 237 1.29 -2.73 -16.17
CA GLU A 237 0.44 -1.61 -16.59
C GLU A 237 -0.54 -2.08 -17.67
N LEU A 238 -1.79 -1.64 -17.54
CA LEU A 238 -2.89 -2.05 -18.39
C LEU A 238 -3.41 -0.84 -19.17
N SER A 239 -3.57 -1.00 -20.47
CA SER A 239 -4.33 -0.04 -21.29
C SER A 239 -5.79 -0.06 -20.87
N LEU A 240 -6.36 1.12 -20.60
CA LEU A 240 -7.77 1.27 -20.19
C LEU A 240 -8.72 1.17 -21.41
N THR A 241 -8.62 0.08 -22.15
CA THR A 241 -9.66 -0.31 -23.11
C THR A 241 -10.58 -1.34 -22.49
N GLU A 242 -11.85 -1.32 -22.87
CA GLU A 242 -12.84 -2.28 -22.36
C GLU A 242 -12.36 -3.72 -22.57
N ALA A 243 -11.89 -4.04 -23.75
CA ALA A 243 -11.39 -5.38 -24.07
C ALA A 243 -10.20 -5.81 -23.21
N ALA A 244 -9.28 -4.89 -22.88
CA ALA A 244 -8.13 -5.21 -22.04
C ALA A 244 -8.53 -5.41 -20.58
N VAL A 245 -9.45 -4.57 -20.07
CA VAL A 245 -9.96 -4.69 -18.69
C VAL A 245 -10.72 -6.00 -18.51
N PHE A 246 -11.69 -6.28 -19.39
CA PHE A 246 -12.49 -7.51 -19.31
C PHE A 246 -11.62 -8.74 -19.51
N GLY A 247 -10.70 -8.72 -20.48
CA GLY A 247 -9.79 -9.85 -20.73
C GLY A 247 -8.86 -10.15 -19.56
N ALA A 248 -8.36 -9.14 -18.83
CA ALA A 248 -7.57 -9.37 -17.63
C ALA A 248 -8.42 -9.97 -16.49
N LEU A 249 -9.62 -9.45 -16.28
CA LEU A 249 -10.53 -9.96 -15.23
C LEU A 249 -11.02 -11.40 -15.53
N GLU A 250 -11.31 -11.72 -16.78
CA GLU A 250 -11.65 -13.08 -17.23
C GLU A 250 -10.50 -14.06 -17.04
N ALA A 251 -9.26 -13.58 -17.15
CA ALA A 251 -8.05 -14.36 -16.84
C ALA A 251 -7.78 -14.49 -15.32
N GLY A 252 -8.67 -14.00 -14.46
CA GLY A 252 -8.51 -14.02 -13.00
C GLY A 252 -7.48 -13.05 -12.48
N GLN A 253 -7.13 -12.04 -13.26
CA GLN A 253 -6.14 -11.01 -12.89
C GLN A 253 -6.87 -9.78 -12.34
N PRO A 254 -6.80 -9.50 -11.03
CA PRO A 254 -7.39 -8.30 -10.45
C PRO A 254 -6.66 -7.05 -10.90
N ILE A 255 -7.37 -5.93 -10.97
CA ILE A 255 -6.83 -4.66 -11.45
C ILE A 255 -6.91 -3.61 -10.35
N ILE A 256 -5.77 -3.04 -9.94
CA ILE A 256 -5.75 -1.86 -9.07
C ILE A 256 -5.84 -0.61 -9.93
N CYS A 257 -6.82 0.23 -9.62
CA CYS A 257 -7.03 1.51 -10.29
C CYS A 257 -6.73 2.67 -9.34
N SER A 258 -5.99 3.67 -9.83
CA SER A 258 -5.88 4.98 -9.18
C SER A 258 -7.03 5.85 -9.68
N MET A 259 -7.86 6.34 -8.76
CA MET A 259 -9.06 7.11 -9.07
C MET A 259 -8.80 8.61 -8.88
N ARG A 260 -9.28 9.43 -9.81
CA ARG A 260 -9.39 10.88 -9.68
C ARG A 260 -10.76 11.27 -9.10
N PRO A 261 -10.99 12.53 -8.73
CA PRO A 261 -12.28 12.99 -8.20
C PRO A 261 -13.48 12.56 -9.06
N GLY A 262 -14.48 12.00 -8.40
CA GLY A 262 -15.68 11.42 -8.99
C GLY A 262 -16.46 10.62 -7.96
N ASP A 263 -17.11 9.54 -8.38
CA ASP A 263 -17.98 8.73 -7.50
C ASP A 263 -17.23 8.05 -6.33
N PHE A 264 -15.93 7.80 -6.49
CA PHE A 264 -15.13 7.07 -5.50
C PHE A 264 -14.41 7.99 -4.51
N THR A 265 -14.16 9.22 -4.89
CA THR A 265 -13.32 10.13 -4.08
C THR A 265 -13.50 11.58 -4.51
N THR A 266 -13.22 12.50 -3.59
CA THR A 266 -13.10 13.94 -3.89
C THR A 266 -11.65 14.39 -4.10
N ALA A 267 -10.67 13.49 -3.87
CA ALA A 267 -9.25 13.79 -4.02
C ALA A 267 -8.56 12.75 -4.91
N GLY A 268 -7.98 11.71 -4.34
CA GLY A 268 -7.39 10.55 -4.99
C GLY A 268 -7.73 9.31 -4.18
N HIS A 269 -7.78 8.13 -4.85
CA HIS A 269 -8.15 6.89 -4.18
C HIS A 269 -7.64 5.68 -4.93
N PHE A 270 -7.53 4.53 -4.25
CA PHE A 270 -7.25 3.25 -4.88
C PHE A 270 -8.44 2.31 -4.69
N ILE A 271 -8.87 1.69 -5.78
CA ILE A 271 -9.88 0.61 -5.77
C ILE A 271 -9.34 -0.62 -6.49
N VAL A 272 -10.02 -1.75 -6.32
CA VAL A 272 -9.67 -3.01 -6.98
C VAL A 272 -10.83 -3.49 -7.82
N LEU A 273 -10.60 -3.78 -9.11
CA LEU A 273 -11.53 -4.55 -9.92
C LEU A 273 -11.21 -6.02 -9.73
N THR A 274 -12.20 -6.82 -9.35
CA THR A 274 -11.99 -8.20 -8.93
C THR A 274 -12.59 -9.24 -9.86
N GLY A 275 -13.42 -8.80 -10.80
CA GLY A 275 -14.10 -9.67 -11.75
C GLY A 275 -15.22 -8.95 -12.49
N THR A 276 -16.06 -9.72 -13.15
CA THR A 276 -17.21 -9.23 -13.90
C THR A 276 -18.46 -10.05 -13.57
N GLN A 277 -19.62 -9.39 -13.59
CA GLN A 277 -20.91 -10.03 -13.44
C GLN A 277 -21.92 -9.34 -14.38
N ASP A 278 -22.60 -10.09 -15.21
CA ASP A 278 -23.62 -9.60 -16.17
C ASP A 278 -23.12 -8.45 -17.08
N GLY A 279 -21.84 -8.50 -17.47
CA GLY A 279 -21.20 -7.45 -18.28
C GLY A 279 -20.83 -6.20 -17.53
N LEU A 280 -20.96 -6.20 -16.20
CA LEU A 280 -20.57 -5.10 -15.31
C LEU A 280 -19.35 -5.48 -14.49
N LEU A 281 -18.62 -4.49 -13.97
CA LEU A 281 -17.41 -4.65 -13.17
C LEU A 281 -17.75 -4.84 -11.70
N CYS A 282 -17.16 -5.85 -11.07
CA CYS A 282 -17.12 -6.04 -9.62
C CYS A 282 -15.97 -5.24 -9.04
N VAL A 283 -16.24 -4.46 -8.00
CA VAL A 283 -15.27 -3.56 -7.35
C VAL A 283 -15.12 -3.94 -5.90
N VAL A 284 -13.91 -3.87 -5.37
CA VAL A 284 -13.65 -3.71 -3.93
C VAL A 284 -13.10 -2.31 -3.71
N ASP A 285 -13.86 -1.50 -2.98
CA ASP A 285 -13.48 -0.16 -2.56
C ASP A 285 -13.05 -0.18 -1.09
N PRO A 286 -11.78 0.08 -0.78
CA PRO A 286 -11.29 0.13 0.60
C PRO A 286 -12.00 1.13 1.52
N ASN A 287 -12.77 2.06 0.95
CA ASN A 287 -13.44 3.11 1.71
C ASN A 287 -14.99 3.00 1.71
N SER A 288 -15.57 1.99 1.03
CA SER A 288 -17.04 1.87 0.99
C SER A 288 -17.53 0.45 0.73
N PRO A 289 -18.20 -0.16 1.70
CA PRO A 289 -18.97 -1.40 1.50
C PRO A 289 -20.07 -1.24 0.46
N ALA A 290 -20.77 -0.11 0.44
CA ALA A 290 -21.87 0.13 -0.49
C ALA A 290 -21.39 0.18 -1.95
N ARG A 291 -20.26 0.86 -2.22
CA ARG A 291 -19.65 0.86 -3.54
C ARG A 291 -19.11 -0.53 -3.92
N SER A 292 -18.59 -1.29 -2.96
CA SER A 292 -18.14 -2.67 -3.18
C SER A 292 -19.28 -3.63 -3.47
N ALA A 293 -20.46 -3.39 -2.93
CA ALA A 293 -21.67 -4.18 -3.20
C ALA A 293 -22.33 -3.84 -4.53
N SER A 294 -21.95 -2.74 -5.17
CA SER A 294 -22.50 -2.27 -6.43
C SER A 294 -21.75 -2.82 -7.63
N LEU A 295 -22.46 -3.06 -8.73
CA LEU A 295 -21.88 -3.36 -10.03
C LEU A 295 -21.71 -2.04 -10.83
N TRP A 296 -20.60 -1.96 -11.60
CA TRP A 296 -20.20 -0.72 -12.26
C TRP A 296 -20.09 -0.87 -13.78
N GLU A 297 -20.63 0.09 -14.51
CA GLU A 297 -20.39 0.15 -15.95
C GLU A 297 -18.95 0.56 -16.25
N TYR A 298 -18.34 -0.13 -17.20
CA TYR A 298 -16.97 0.15 -17.63
C TYR A 298 -16.77 1.62 -18.01
N SER A 299 -17.65 2.19 -18.86
CA SER A 299 -17.54 3.56 -19.36
C SER A 299 -17.51 4.59 -18.22
N ARG A 300 -18.39 4.40 -17.21
CA ARG A 300 -18.45 5.27 -16.04
C ARG A 300 -17.19 5.17 -15.19
N LEU A 301 -16.73 3.94 -14.88
CA LEU A 301 -15.56 3.72 -14.07
C LEU A 301 -14.28 4.20 -14.77
N ALA A 302 -14.07 3.85 -16.03
CA ALA A 302 -12.90 4.23 -16.82
C ALA A 302 -12.76 5.77 -16.94
N SER A 303 -13.88 6.50 -16.98
CA SER A 303 -13.87 7.96 -17.00
C SER A 303 -13.24 8.60 -15.74
N MET A 304 -13.12 7.85 -14.64
CA MET A 304 -12.60 8.31 -13.34
C MET A 304 -11.22 7.73 -13.00
N VAL A 305 -10.65 6.86 -13.85
CA VAL A 305 -9.27 6.37 -13.64
C VAL A 305 -8.27 7.44 -14.08
N GLY A 306 -7.21 7.63 -13.30
CA GLY A 306 -6.14 8.56 -13.61
C GLY A 306 -5.61 9.30 -12.39
N ARG A 307 -4.44 9.94 -12.51
CA ARG A 307 -3.92 10.82 -11.45
C ARG A 307 -4.73 12.11 -11.39
N LYS A 308 -4.90 12.63 -10.16
CA LYS A 308 -5.23 14.03 -9.98
C LYS A 308 -4.12 14.85 -10.68
N ALA A 309 -4.49 15.70 -11.64
CA ALA A 309 -3.55 16.70 -12.13
C ALA A 309 -3.11 17.54 -10.92
N LEU A 310 -1.83 17.52 -10.60
CA LEU A 310 -1.27 18.48 -9.65
C LEU A 310 -1.40 19.87 -10.29
N PRO A 311 -1.80 20.91 -9.53
CA PRO A 311 -1.88 22.26 -10.03
C PRO A 311 -0.52 22.80 -10.46
#